data_8c29c8acbd849e9abe8c8cc9b8abf7de
#
_entry.id   8c29c8acbd849e9abe8c8cc9b8abf7de
#
_cell.length_a   1.000
_cell.length_b   1.000
_cell.length_c   1.000
_cell.angle_alpha   90.00
_cell.angle_beta   90.00
_cell.angle_gamma   90.00
#
_symmetry.space_group_name_H-M   'P 1'
#
loop_
_entity.id
_entity.type
_entity.pdbx_description
1 polymer ?
#
loop_
_entity_poly.entity_id
_entity_poly.type
_entity_poly.pdbx_seq_one_letter_code
_entity_poly.pdbx_strand_id
1 'polypeptide(L)'
;MEIFDILLSTILLRPYVFLLLGLYLVAGSFQLGLKRILVFTILAYFIAFISEYTSTRIGIPYGLYHYTGETHGKELFISNVPFMDSLSYSFLGYFSYSLALLIVSPVTRKGWEFELSHPSWYSKKVLFLTSILFVLQDVLIDPVSLRGSRWFLGQIYYYPVEGIYFGVTLSNFLGWFLVGLAIIYSFQKLDYKMGWSREFAGNALMGPVLYFLNMVFILSVTFYIGEYFIGMISLSIFSGLIILTILKVRRALSISAK
;
A
#
# COMPACT_ATOMS: atom_id res chain seq x y z
N MET A 1 1.29 -31.93 2.90
CA MET A 1 1.50 -31.10 1.71
C MET A 1 2.94 -30.59 1.79
N GLU A 2 3.73 -30.82 0.75
CA GLU A 2 5.11 -30.35 0.72
C GLU A 2 5.16 -28.83 0.67
N ILE A 3 6.25 -28.22 1.15
CA ILE A 3 6.40 -26.76 1.20
C ILE A 3 6.27 -26.13 -0.19
N PHE A 4 6.68 -26.86 -1.22
CA PHE A 4 6.57 -26.45 -2.61
C PHE A 4 5.09 -26.35 -3.06
N ASP A 5 4.25 -27.30 -2.67
CA ASP A 5 2.81 -27.29 -3.03
C ASP A 5 2.11 -26.08 -2.42
N ILE A 6 2.44 -25.72 -1.16
CA ILE A 6 1.82 -24.57 -0.50
C ILE A 6 2.29 -23.25 -1.12
N LEU A 7 3.55 -23.14 -1.55
CA LEU A 7 4.05 -21.96 -2.23
C LEU A 7 3.38 -21.77 -3.59
N LEU A 8 3.25 -22.86 -4.38
CA LEU A 8 2.56 -22.81 -5.67
C LEU A 8 1.08 -22.45 -5.48
N SER A 9 0.41 -23.07 -4.52
CA SER A 9 -0.98 -22.77 -4.18
C SER A 9 -1.16 -21.32 -3.74
N THR A 10 -0.22 -20.75 -2.96
CA THR A 10 -0.24 -19.34 -2.58
C THR A 10 -0.17 -18.42 -3.80
N ILE A 11 0.70 -18.73 -4.77
CA ILE A 11 0.81 -17.94 -6.01
C ILE A 11 -0.51 -17.99 -6.80
N LEU A 12 -1.09 -19.19 -6.92
CA LEU A 12 -2.34 -19.38 -7.67
C LEU A 12 -3.55 -18.74 -6.97
N LEU A 13 -3.55 -18.69 -5.66
CA LEU A 13 -4.63 -18.06 -4.87
C LEU A 13 -4.55 -16.53 -4.92
N ARG A 14 -3.33 -15.96 -4.89
CA ARG A 14 -3.11 -14.50 -4.78
C ARG A 14 -2.25 -13.94 -5.93
N PRO A 15 -2.57 -14.20 -7.21
CA PRO A 15 -1.73 -13.82 -8.35
C PRO A 15 -1.55 -12.29 -8.44
N TYR A 16 -2.57 -11.51 -8.03
CA TYR A 16 -2.53 -10.05 -8.00
C TYR A 16 -1.48 -9.51 -7.01
N VAL A 17 -1.27 -10.18 -5.85
CA VAL A 17 -0.23 -9.79 -4.88
C VAL A 17 1.15 -9.96 -5.49
N PHE A 18 1.39 -11.07 -6.20
CA PHE A 18 2.67 -11.32 -6.87
C PHE A 18 2.92 -10.34 -8.03
N LEU A 19 1.87 -10.01 -8.79
CA LEU A 19 1.97 -9.00 -9.84
C LEU A 19 2.34 -7.63 -9.25
N LEU A 20 1.62 -7.17 -8.23
CA LEU A 20 1.88 -5.87 -7.59
C LEU A 20 3.26 -5.84 -6.91
N LEU A 21 3.66 -6.95 -6.27
CA LEU A 21 4.99 -7.11 -5.68
C LEU A 21 6.09 -7.01 -6.75
N GLY A 22 5.93 -7.70 -7.89
CA GLY A 22 6.87 -7.63 -9.00
C GLY A 22 7.00 -6.23 -9.58
N LEU A 23 5.87 -5.56 -9.83
CA LEU A 23 5.85 -4.18 -10.30
C LEU A 23 6.49 -3.21 -9.29
N TYR A 24 6.22 -3.41 -8.00
CA TYR A 24 6.86 -2.67 -6.91
C TYR A 24 8.39 -2.86 -6.89
N LEU A 25 8.86 -4.11 -6.95
CA LEU A 25 10.30 -4.41 -6.91
C LEU A 25 11.01 -3.77 -8.11
N VAL A 26 10.41 -3.82 -9.30
CA VAL A 26 10.97 -3.18 -10.50
C VAL A 26 10.96 -1.65 -10.36
N ALA A 27 9.80 -1.04 -10.16
CA ALA A 27 9.68 0.42 -10.07
C ALA A 27 10.49 1.01 -8.92
N GLY A 28 10.44 0.38 -7.75
CA GLY A 28 11.17 0.81 -6.58
C GLY A 28 12.68 0.68 -6.74
N SER A 29 13.15 -0.39 -7.39
CA SER A 29 14.57 -0.57 -7.67
C SER A 29 15.10 0.50 -8.63
N PHE A 30 14.31 0.92 -9.62
CA PHE A 30 14.68 2.05 -10.49
C PHE A 30 14.66 3.38 -9.73
N GLN A 31 13.67 3.63 -8.88
CA GLN A 31 13.52 4.91 -8.19
C GLN A 31 14.42 5.07 -6.96
N LEU A 32 14.54 4.03 -6.13
CA LEU A 32 15.22 4.09 -4.84
C LEU A 32 16.52 3.28 -4.79
N GLY A 33 16.68 2.37 -5.73
CA GLY A 33 17.75 1.38 -5.74
C GLY A 33 17.39 0.09 -5.00
N LEU A 34 17.90 -1.03 -5.50
CA LEU A 34 17.54 -2.39 -5.02
C LEU A 34 17.79 -2.56 -3.51
N LYS A 35 18.91 -2.06 -2.98
CA LYS A 35 19.24 -2.19 -1.55
C LYS A 35 18.16 -1.55 -0.66
N ARG A 36 17.70 -0.34 -1.01
CA ARG A 36 16.64 0.37 -0.28
C ARG A 36 15.32 -0.37 -0.35
N ILE A 37 14.98 -0.89 -1.52
CA ILE A 37 13.73 -1.63 -1.72
C ILE A 37 13.71 -2.93 -0.92
N LEU A 38 14.80 -3.67 -0.88
CA LEU A 38 14.89 -4.87 -0.04
C LEU A 38 14.75 -4.54 1.45
N VAL A 39 15.43 -3.49 1.91
CA VAL A 39 15.30 -3.03 3.30
C VAL A 39 13.88 -2.53 3.60
N PHE A 40 13.27 -1.79 2.68
CA PHE A 40 11.88 -1.33 2.82
C PHE A 40 10.92 -2.52 2.91
N THR A 41 11.08 -3.52 2.04
CA THR A 41 10.26 -4.75 2.06
C THR A 41 10.34 -5.47 3.40
N ILE A 42 11.58 -5.68 3.90
CA ILE A 42 11.81 -6.37 5.18
C ILE A 42 11.18 -5.58 6.34
N LEU A 43 11.43 -4.27 6.41
CA LEU A 43 10.85 -3.41 7.45
C LEU A 43 9.33 -3.40 7.41
N ALA A 44 8.74 -3.19 6.23
CA ALA A 44 7.29 -3.15 6.07
C ALA A 44 6.65 -4.48 6.47
N TYR A 45 7.24 -5.60 6.01
CA TYR A 45 6.77 -6.93 6.36
C TYR A 45 6.76 -7.18 7.87
N PHE A 46 7.88 -6.96 8.56
CA PHE A 46 7.96 -7.25 9.99
C PHE A 46 7.09 -6.33 10.83
N ILE A 47 7.01 -5.04 10.50
CA ILE A 47 6.14 -4.10 11.22
C ILE A 47 4.67 -4.48 11.00
N ALA A 48 4.26 -4.82 9.78
CA ALA A 48 2.92 -5.27 9.46
C ALA A 48 2.59 -6.58 10.18
N PHE A 49 3.46 -7.59 10.07
CA PHE A 49 3.26 -8.89 10.73
C PHE A 49 3.05 -8.74 12.25
N ILE A 50 3.91 -7.96 12.92
CA ILE A 50 3.77 -7.71 14.36
C ILE A 50 2.43 -7.02 14.65
N SER A 51 2.04 -6.04 13.84
CA SER A 51 0.79 -5.30 14.01
C SER A 51 -0.45 -6.19 13.83
N GLU A 52 -0.47 -7.04 12.81
CA GLU A 52 -1.55 -8.00 12.57
C GLU A 52 -1.59 -9.09 13.66
N TYR A 53 -0.42 -9.61 14.02
CA TYR A 53 -0.28 -10.61 15.07
C TYR A 53 -0.79 -10.10 16.42
N THR A 54 -0.50 -8.85 16.78
CA THR A 54 -0.99 -8.25 18.03
C THR A 54 -2.46 -7.88 17.94
N SER A 55 -2.93 -7.35 16.80
CA SER A 55 -4.34 -6.99 16.63
C SER A 55 -5.27 -8.21 16.73
N THR A 56 -4.87 -9.34 16.16
CA THR A 56 -5.68 -10.58 16.25
C THR A 56 -5.72 -11.19 17.67
N ARG A 57 -4.93 -10.66 18.64
CA ARG A 57 -4.86 -11.16 20.04
C ARG A 57 -5.36 -10.17 21.06
N ILE A 58 -4.93 -8.92 20.93
CA ILE A 58 -5.20 -7.87 21.92
C ILE A 58 -5.85 -6.63 21.33
N GLY A 59 -6.13 -6.63 20.02
CA GLY A 59 -6.81 -5.54 19.34
C GLY A 59 -5.95 -4.30 19.06
N ILE A 60 -4.63 -4.38 19.12
CA ILE A 60 -3.72 -3.23 18.88
C ILE A 60 -2.81 -3.54 17.70
N PRO A 61 -2.73 -2.64 16.67
CA PRO A 61 -3.32 -1.29 16.58
C PRO A 61 -4.67 -1.21 15.84
N TYR A 62 -5.12 -2.25 15.12
CA TYR A 62 -6.26 -2.18 14.17
C TYR A 62 -7.64 -2.38 14.81
N GLY A 63 -7.72 -2.65 16.11
CA GLY A 63 -8.87 -3.24 16.76
C GLY A 63 -8.80 -4.76 16.73
N LEU A 64 -9.65 -5.42 17.52
CA LEU A 64 -9.71 -6.88 17.56
C LEU A 64 -10.42 -7.39 16.31
N TYR A 65 -9.75 -8.24 15.56
CA TYR A 65 -10.30 -8.98 14.43
C TYR A 65 -9.71 -10.40 14.41
N HIS A 66 -10.33 -11.29 13.68
CA HIS A 66 -9.87 -12.66 13.56
C HIS A 66 -9.82 -13.09 12.09
N TYR A 67 -8.76 -13.78 11.72
CA TYR A 67 -8.74 -14.51 10.46
C TYR A 67 -9.63 -15.74 10.55
N THR A 68 -10.41 -16.01 9.49
CA THR A 68 -11.33 -17.16 9.45
C THR A 68 -10.60 -18.49 9.31
N GLY A 69 -9.42 -18.46 8.67
CA GLY A 69 -8.68 -19.68 8.35
C GLY A 69 -9.20 -20.44 7.12
N GLU A 70 -10.17 -19.91 6.36
CA GLU A 70 -10.71 -20.56 5.15
C GLU A 70 -9.65 -20.83 4.08
N THR A 71 -8.55 -20.10 4.12
CA THR A 71 -7.41 -20.28 3.23
C THR A 71 -6.28 -21.15 3.82
N HIS A 72 -6.47 -21.71 5.04
CA HIS A 72 -5.50 -22.66 5.59
C HIS A 72 -5.30 -23.87 4.65
N GLY A 73 -4.03 -24.24 4.46
CA GLY A 73 -3.65 -25.28 3.51
C GLY A 73 -3.67 -24.86 2.03
N LYS A 74 -4.12 -23.64 1.71
CA LYS A 74 -4.10 -23.08 0.35
C LYS A 74 -3.06 -21.96 0.18
N GLU A 75 -2.61 -21.36 1.28
CA GLU A 75 -1.57 -20.34 1.30
C GLU A 75 -0.67 -20.45 2.52
N LEU A 76 0.46 -19.76 2.47
CA LEU A 76 1.43 -19.71 3.56
C LEU A 76 0.91 -18.84 4.71
N PHE A 77 0.93 -19.39 5.92
CA PHE A 77 0.65 -18.70 7.17
C PHE A 77 1.88 -18.69 8.08
N ILE A 78 2.07 -17.59 8.80
CA ILE A 78 2.94 -17.56 9.97
C ILE A 78 2.06 -17.38 11.21
N SER A 79 1.97 -18.41 12.04
CA SER A 79 0.97 -18.50 13.11
C SER A 79 -0.46 -18.46 12.53
N ASN A 80 -1.25 -17.44 12.89
CA ASN A 80 -2.61 -17.22 12.37
C ASN A 80 -2.68 -16.12 11.31
N VAL A 81 -1.55 -15.54 10.88
CA VAL A 81 -1.49 -14.43 9.92
C VAL A 81 -1.08 -14.96 8.55
N PRO A 82 -1.85 -14.70 7.48
CA PRO A 82 -1.44 -15.02 6.12
C PRO A 82 -0.17 -14.23 5.75
N PHE A 83 0.84 -14.92 5.24
CA PHE A 83 2.12 -14.29 4.87
C PHE A 83 1.95 -13.16 3.85
N MET A 84 1.04 -13.35 2.88
CA MET A 84 0.82 -12.39 1.81
C MET A 84 0.13 -11.10 2.26
N ASP A 85 -0.66 -11.15 3.34
CA ASP A 85 -1.29 -9.95 3.89
C ASP A 85 -0.22 -9.00 4.43
N SER A 86 0.65 -9.48 5.31
CA SER A 86 1.78 -8.70 5.83
C SER A 86 2.76 -8.23 4.73
N LEU A 87 3.00 -9.07 3.71
CA LEU A 87 3.87 -8.71 2.59
C LEU A 87 3.30 -7.58 1.73
N SER A 88 1.97 -7.49 1.63
CA SER A 88 1.29 -6.46 0.85
C SER A 88 1.59 -5.04 1.33
N TYR A 89 1.87 -4.86 2.61
CA TYR A 89 2.26 -3.55 3.16
C TYR A 89 3.51 -2.96 2.52
N SER A 90 4.40 -3.78 1.98
CA SER A 90 5.60 -3.33 1.29
C SER A 90 5.27 -2.56 0.01
N PHE A 91 4.45 -3.12 -0.87
CA PHE A 91 4.12 -2.43 -2.12
C PHE A 91 3.07 -1.31 -1.93
N LEU A 92 2.07 -1.50 -1.07
CA LEU A 92 1.10 -0.44 -0.73
C LEU A 92 1.79 0.75 -0.06
N GLY A 93 2.72 0.50 0.86
CA GLY A 93 3.54 1.51 1.51
C GLY A 93 4.44 2.27 0.54
N TYR A 94 5.12 1.57 -0.38
CA TYR A 94 5.94 2.20 -1.40
C TYR A 94 5.10 3.03 -2.38
N PHE A 95 3.95 2.55 -2.83
CA PHE A 95 3.07 3.31 -3.72
C PHE A 95 2.65 4.63 -3.07
N SER A 96 2.24 4.58 -1.80
CA SER A 96 1.91 5.76 -1.00
C SER A 96 3.10 6.70 -0.81
N TYR A 97 4.29 6.15 -0.52
CA TYR A 97 5.50 6.92 -0.32
C TYR A 97 5.94 7.65 -1.60
N SER A 98 5.91 6.96 -2.73
CA SER A 98 6.28 7.54 -4.02
C SER A 98 5.30 8.64 -4.44
N LEU A 99 3.99 8.46 -4.22
CA LEU A 99 2.98 9.50 -4.48
C LEU A 99 3.17 10.71 -3.53
N ALA A 100 3.45 10.49 -2.26
CA ALA A 100 3.74 11.56 -1.30
C ALA A 100 4.99 12.35 -1.69
N LEU A 101 6.05 11.66 -2.13
CA LEU A 101 7.26 12.31 -2.67
C LEU A 101 6.95 13.17 -3.87
N LEU A 102 6.16 12.68 -4.83
CA LEU A 102 5.74 13.46 -6.01
C LEU A 102 4.97 14.73 -5.61
N ILE A 103 4.04 14.62 -4.65
CA ILE A 103 3.21 15.75 -4.21
C ILE A 103 4.05 16.80 -3.47
N VAL A 104 4.95 16.38 -2.59
CA VAL A 104 5.71 17.28 -1.70
C VAL A 104 6.94 17.87 -2.38
N SER A 105 7.64 17.09 -3.21
CA SER A 105 8.91 17.51 -3.81
C SER A 105 8.73 18.38 -5.06
N PRO A 106 9.69 19.24 -5.41
CA PRO A 106 9.72 19.89 -6.71
C PRO A 106 9.89 18.87 -7.83
N VAL A 107 9.06 19.00 -8.87
CA VAL A 107 9.05 18.13 -10.04
C VAL A 107 9.52 18.94 -11.25
N THR A 108 10.43 18.40 -12.02
CA THR A 108 10.89 18.95 -13.31
C THR A 108 10.65 17.92 -14.41
N ARG A 109 10.53 18.40 -15.64
CA ARG A 109 10.42 17.55 -16.82
C ARG A 109 11.73 17.57 -17.60
N LYS A 110 12.20 16.40 -17.99
CA LYS A 110 13.35 16.22 -18.87
C LYS A 110 12.97 15.28 -20.02
N GLY A 111 12.65 15.86 -21.16
CA GLY A 111 12.11 15.10 -22.29
C GLY A 111 10.74 14.48 -21.95
N TRP A 112 10.65 13.17 -21.94
CA TRP A 112 9.44 12.39 -21.59
C TRP A 112 9.40 11.98 -20.11
N GLU A 113 10.48 12.22 -19.35
CA GLU A 113 10.59 11.83 -17.96
C GLU A 113 10.26 12.97 -17.01
N PHE A 114 9.69 12.63 -15.87
CA PHE A 114 9.49 13.52 -14.74
C PHE A 114 10.50 13.15 -13.64
N GLU A 115 11.27 14.11 -13.20
CA GLU A 115 12.30 13.94 -12.18
C GLU A 115 11.94 14.73 -10.91
N LEU A 116 12.34 14.24 -9.75
CA LEU A 116 12.30 15.01 -8.51
C LEU A 116 13.61 15.76 -8.36
N SER A 117 13.61 17.09 -8.54
CA SER A 117 14.83 17.90 -8.51
C SER A 117 15.53 17.88 -7.15
N HIS A 118 14.75 17.94 -6.06
CA HIS A 118 15.20 17.90 -4.68
C HIS A 118 14.23 17.04 -3.86
N PRO A 119 14.35 15.71 -3.90
CA PRO A 119 13.42 14.83 -3.22
C PRO A 119 13.42 15.07 -1.70
N SER A 120 12.24 15.28 -1.15
CA SER A 120 12.04 15.52 0.29
C SER A 120 12.05 14.23 1.12
N TRP A 121 13.07 13.38 0.94
CA TRP A 121 13.18 12.02 1.47
C TRP A 121 12.85 11.89 2.97
N TYR A 122 13.33 12.84 3.79
CA TYR A 122 13.23 12.78 5.26
C TYR A 122 12.27 13.82 5.82
N SER A 123 11.43 14.39 4.97
CA SER A 123 10.48 15.41 5.38
C SER A 123 9.35 14.79 6.22
N LYS A 124 9.02 15.45 7.35
CA LYS A 124 7.82 15.10 8.12
C LYS A 124 6.55 15.20 7.29
N LYS A 125 6.50 16.12 6.29
CA LYS A 125 5.35 16.22 5.38
C LYS A 125 5.19 14.95 4.55
N VAL A 126 6.28 14.39 4.04
CA VAL A 126 6.26 13.11 3.31
C VAL A 126 5.84 11.98 4.24
N LEU A 127 6.37 11.92 5.47
CA LEU A 127 6.01 10.91 6.47
C LEU A 127 4.50 10.89 6.71
N PHE A 128 3.91 12.03 7.09
CA PHE A 128 2.48 12.12 7.40
C PHE A 128 1.60 11.91 6.17
N LEU A 129 1.97 12.50 5.02
CA LEU A 129 1.20 12.33 3.79
C LEU A 129 1.21 10.88 3.29
N THR A 130 2.35 10.19 3.38
CA THR A 130 2.43 8.77 3.05
C THR A 130 1.47 7.95 3.92
N SER A 131 1.44 8.21 5.23
CA SER A 131 0.56 7.48 6.15
C SER A 131 -0.92 7.74 5.85
N ILE A 132 -1.29 8.97 5.48
CA ILE A 132 -2.66 9.30 5.03
C ILE A 132 -2.99 8.56 3.73
N LEU A 133 -2.10 8.60 2.73
CA LEU A 133 -2.31 7.91 1.46
C LEU A 133 -2.38 6.39 1.64
N PHE A 134 -1.66 5.85 2.62
CA PHE A 134 -1.70 4.44 2.97
C PHE A 134 -3.07 4.05 3.55
N VAL A 135 -3.62 4.85 4.48
CA VAL A 135 -4.99 4.69 4.99
C VAL A 135 -6.02 4.80 3.88
N LEU A 136 -5.85 5.73 2.93
CA LEU A 136 -6.82 5.89 1.84
C LEU A 136 -6.89 4.66 0.92
N GLN A 137 -5.82 3.86 0.77
CA GLN A 137 -5.92 2.57 0.09
C GLN A 137 -6.78 1.60 0.90
N ASP A 138 -6.59 1.53 2.20
CA ASP A 138 -7.34 0.68 3.10
C ASP A 138 -8.83 1.05 3.17
N VAL A 139 -9.14 2.35 3.17
CA VAL A 139 -10.53 2.86 3.07
C VAL A 139 -11.28 2.30 1.84
N LEU A 140 -10.57 1.96 0.77
CA LEU A 140 -11.15 1.33 -0.42
C LEU A 140 -11.16 -0.20 -0.31
N ILE A 141 -10.10 -0.80 0.25
CA ILE A 141 -9.86 -2.26 0.25
C ILE A 141 -10.73 -2.96 1.29
N ASP A 142 -10.68 -2.52 2.54
CA ASP A 142 -11.28 -3.23 3.67
C ASP A 142 -12.80 -3.40 3.58
N PRO A 143 -13.60 -2.36 3.23
CA PRO A 143 -15.03 -2.53 3.08
C PRO A 143 -15.42 -3.61 2.08
N VAL A 144 -14.62 -3.76 1.02
CA VAL A 144 -14.87 -4.73 -0.06
C VAL A 144 -14.43 -6.13 0.35
N SER A 145 -13.30 -6.26 1.04
CA SER A 145 -12.78 -7.53 1.53
C SER A 145 -13.68 -8.18 2.60
N LEU A 146 -14.47 -7.38 3.32
CA LEU A 146 -15.48 -7.88 4.28
C LEU A 146 -16.78 -8.39 3.63
N ARG A 147 -16.90 -8.42 2.28
CA ARG A 147 -18.13 -8.87 1.59
C ARG A 147 -18.26 -10.39 1.49
N GLY A 148 -17.50 -11.15 2.28
CA GLY A 148 -17.61 -12.60 2.40
C GLY A 148 -17.41 -13.30 1.05
N SER A 149 -18.33 -14.19 0.68
CA SER A 149 -18.24 -14.98 -0.55
C SER A 149 -18.31 -14.17 -1.85
N ARG A 150 -18.69 -12.88 -1.81
CA ARG A 150 -18.63 -11.97 -2.98
C ARG A 150 -17.21 -11.45 -3.23
N TRP A 151 -16.37 -11.42 -2.21
CA TRP A 151 -14.95 -11.16 -2.38
C TRP A 151 -14.26 -12.40 -2.98
N PHE A 152 -13.37 -12.22 -3.93
CA PHE A 152 -12.78 -13.33 -4.71
C PHE A 152 -11.88 -14.29 -3.87
N LEU A 153 -11.46 -13.87 -2.68
CA LEU A 153 -10.75 -14.72 -1.73
C LEU A 153 -11.67 -15.37 -0.66
N GLY A 154 -12.97 -15.09 -0.71
CA GLY A 154 -13.88 -15.47 0.37
C GLY A 154 -13.76 -14.56 1.60
N GLN A 155 -14.30 -15.00 2.71
CA GLN A 155 -14.23 -14.24 3.95
C GLN A 155 -12.91 -14.55 4.68
N ILE A 156 -11.90 -13.72 4.45
CA ILE A 156 -10.55 -13.94 5.01
C ILE A 156 -10.52 -13.61 6.50
N TYR A 157 -11.19 -12.53 6.92
CA TYR A 157 -11.24 -12.06 8.30
C TYR A 157 -12.59 -11.42 8.63
N TYR A 158 -12.83 -11.20 9.92
CA TYR A 158 -14.02 -10.53 10.43
C TYR A 158 -13.72 -9.77 11.73
N TYR A 159 -14.52 -8.74 12.00
CA TYR A 159 -14.53 -8.07 13.29
C TYR A 159 -15.62 -8.68 14.17
N PRO A 160 -15.33 -9.07 15.46
CA PRO A 160 -16.36 -9.55 16.39
C PRO A 160 -17.46 -8.51 16.66
N VAL A 161 -17.11 -7.24 16.57
CA VAL A 161 -18.04 -6.10 16.62
C VAL A 161 -17.90 -5.33 15.33
N GLU A 162 -18.97 -5.30 14.52
CA GLU A 162 -18.97 -4.59 13.25
C GLU A 162 -18.70 -3.10 13.44
N GLY A 163 -17.82 -2.56 12.60
CA GLY A 163 -17.50 -1.14 12.58
C GLY A 163 -18.53 -0.32 11.81
N ILE A 164 -18.49 0.99 12.03
CA ILE A 164 -19.45 1.94 11.44
C ILE A 164 -19.21 2.24 9.95
N TYR A 165 -18.02 1.95 9.43
CA TYR A 165 -17.69 2.18 8.04
C TYR A 165 -17.79 0.88 7.24
N PHE A 166 -18.98 0.53 6.80
CA PHE A 166 -19.27 -0.69 6.03
C PHE A 166 -18.76 -2.00 6.69
N GLY A 167 -18.82 -2.06 8.02
CA GLY A 167 -18.32 -3.18 8.82
C GLY A 167 -16.89 -2.99 9.33
N VAL A 168 -16.15 -2.03 8.81
CA VAL A 168 -14.78 -1.71 9.24
C VAL A 168 -14.79 -0.79 10.45
N THR A 169 -13.97 -1.10 11.47
CA THR A 169 -13.84 -0.29 12.68
C THR A 169 -12.97 0.94 12.46
N LEU A 170 -13.25 2.05 13.17
CA LEU A 170 -12.42 3.25 13.08
C LEU A 170 -10.99 3.01 13.60
N SER A 171 -10.84 2.10 14.57
CA SER A 171 -9.53 1.68 15.07
C SER A 171 -8.65 1.06 13.98
N ASN A 172 -9.25 0.42 12.97
CA ASN A 172 -8.52 -0.10 11.83
C ASN A 172 -7.80 1.03 11.08
N PHE A 173 -8.51 2.08 10.70
CA PHE A 173 -7.90 3.21 9.98
C PHE A 173 -6.84 3.94 10.80
N LEU A 174 -7.06 4.08 12.13
CA LEU A 174 -6.04 4.61 13.02
C LEU A 174 -4.81 3.69 13.06
N GLY A 175 -5.02 2.39 13.10
CA GLY A 175 -3.96 1.37 13.04
C GLY A 175 -3.15 1.47 11.77
N TRP A 176 -3.80 1.54 10.62
CA TRP A 176 -3.14 1.73 9.32
C TRP A 176 -2.30 3.02 9.29
N PHE A 177 -2.83 4.10 9.85
CA PHE A 177 -2.08 5.36 9.97
C PHE A 177 -0.82 5.20 10.83
N LEU A 178 -0.94 4.60 12.02
CA LEU A 178 0.17 4.39 12.94
C LEU A 178 1.22 3.44 12.37
N VAL A 179 0.79 2.37 11.71
CA VAL A 179 1.68 1.40 11.05
C VAL A 179 2.39 2.04 9.85
N GLY A 180 1.67 2.84 9.06
CA GLY A 180 2.27 3.64 8.00
C GLY A 180 3.34 4.60 8.53
N LEU A 181 3.06 5.31 9.64
CA LEU A 181 4.06 6.14 10.31
C LEU A 181 5.27 5.32 10.76
N ALA A 182 5.05 4.16 11.37
CA ALA A 182 6.13 3.30 11.88
C ALA A 182 7.02 2.79 10.74
N ILE A 183 6.44 2.33 9.63
CA ILE A 183 7.19 1.84 8.46
C ILE A 183 8.03 2.97 7.86
N ILE A 184 7.41 4.10 7.55
CA ILE A 184 8.09 5.20 6.85
C ILE A 184 9.12 5.88 7.74
N TYR A 185 8.81 6.10 9.02
CA TYR A 185 9.78 6.67 9.97
C TYR A 185 11.00 5.78 10.13
N SER A 186 10.78 4.47 10.32
CA SER A 186 11.87 3.50 10.46
C SER A 186 12.72 3.43 9.20
N PHE A 187 12.10 3.42 8.03
CA PHE A 187 12.79 3.44 6.75
C PHE A 187 13.61 4.73 6.57
N GLN A 188 13.00 5.92 6.78
CA GLN A 188 13.70 7.20 6.66
C GLN A 188 14.91 7.28 7.62
N LYS A 189 14.73 6.83 8.86
CA LYS A 189 15.81 6.85 9.88
C LYS A 189 16.95 5.90 9.52
N LEU A 190 16.62 4.71 9.03
CA LEU A 190 17.62 3.71 8.65
C LEU A 190 18.36 4.15 7.38
N ASP A 191 17.66 4.61 6.35
CA ASP A 191 18.24 5.10 5.11
C ASP A 191 19.18 6.30 5.36
N TYR A 192 18.77 7.22 6.26
CA TYR A 192 19.63 8.33 6.69
C TYR A 192 20.93 7.86 7.34
N LYS A 193 20.86 6.87 8.24
CA LYS A 193 22.02 6.33 8.95
C LYS A 193 22.99 5.57 8.02
N MET A 194 22.44 4.85 7.04
CA MET A 194 23.24 4.05 6.11
C MET A 194 23.98 4.91 5.08
N GLY A 195 23.65 6.18 4.94
CA GLY A 195 24.40 7.12 4.09
C GLY A 195 24.50 6.72 2.62
N TRP A 196 23.58 5.88 2.14
CA TRP A 196 23.60 5.44 0.74
C TRP A 196 23.48 6.63 -0.21
N SER A 197 24.18 6.58 -1.36
CA SER A 197 24.09 7.63 -2.36
C SER A 197 22.63 7.84 -2.79
N ARG A 198 22.20 9.11 -2.89
CA ARG A 198 20.79 9.51 -3.00
C ARG A 198 20.45 9.91 -4.42
N GLU A 199 20.73 9.08 -5.37
CA GLU A 199 20.25 9.33 -6.72
C GLU A 199 18.85 8.74 -6.84
N PHE A 200 17.86 9.62 -7.02
CA PHE A 200 16.55 9.22 -7.52
C PHE A 200 16.72 9.04 -9.01
N ALA A 201 16.68 7.81 -9.45
CA ALA A 201 16.75 7.48 -10.86
C ALA A 201 15.35 7.12 -11.39
N GLY A 202 15.18 7.25 -12.70
CA GLY A 202 13.92 6.90 -13.34
C GLY A 202 12.80 7.93 -13.19
N ASN A 203 11.68 7.60 -13.82
CA ASN A 203 10.53 8.50 -13.88
C ASN A 203 9.80 8.59 -12.53
N ALA A 204 9.62 9.81 -12.02
CA ALA A 204 8.93 10.08 -10.76
C ALA A 204 7.46 9.63 -10.74
N LEU A 205 6.87 9.33 -11.89
CA LEU A 205 5.49 8.85 -11.99
C LEU A 205 5.34 7.34 -11.79
N MET A 206 6.42 6.54 -11.78
CA MET A 206 6.31 5.07 -11.72
C MET A 206 5.50 4.59 -10.50
N GLY A 207 5.90 4.98 -9.29
CA GLY A 207 5.17 4.59 -8.08
C GLY A 207 3.77 5.20 -7.98
N PRO A 208 3.55 6.49 -8.27
CA PRO A 208 2.22 7.09 -8.35
C PRO A 208 1.27 6.37 -9.33
N VAL A 209 1.76 5.95 -10.49
CA VAL A 209 0.95 5.16 -11.45
C VAL A 209 0.53 3.83 -10.81
N LEU A 210 1.43 3.15 -10.10
CA LEU A 210 1.10 1.90 -9.40
C LEU A 210 0.09 2.12 -8.26
N TYR A 211 0.17 3.24 -7.55
CA TYR A 211 -0.84 3.62 -6.56
C TYR A 211 -2.23 3.71 -7.20
N PHE A 212 -2.36 4.43 -8.31
CA PHE A 212 -3.64 4.57 -9.02
C PHE A 212 -4.10 3.27 -9.69
N LEU A 213 -3.20 2.45 -10.22
CA LEU A 213 -3.54 1.13 -10.77
C LEU A 213 -4.12 0.20 -9.70
N ASN A 214 -3.55 0.21 -8.48
CA ASN A 214 -4.11 -0.52 -7.37
C ASN A 214 -5.52 -0.03 -7.00
N MET A 215 -5.73 1.29 -6.94
CA MET A 215 -7.08 1.85 -6.70
C MET A 215 -8.07 1.48 -7.81
N VAL A 216 -7.67 1.52 -9.08
CA VAL A 216 -8.51 1.09 -10.22
C VAL A 216 -8.87 -0.38 -10.09
N PHE A 217 -7.92 -1.24 -9.72
CA PHE A 217 -8.18 -2.66 -9.48
C PHE A 217 -9.27 -2.85 -8.41
N ILE A 218 -9.14 -2.23 -7.26
CA ILE A 218 -10.11 -2.34 -6.16
C ILE A 218 -11.48 -1.77 -6.56
N LEU A 219 -11.52 -0.60 -7.23
CA LEU A 219 -12.76 -0.01 -7.75
C LEU A 219 -13.45 -0.96 -8.72
N SER A 220 -12.70 -1.57 -9.63
CA SER A 220 -13.23 -2.53 -10.61
C SER A 220 -13.89 -3.73 -9.90
N VAL A 221 -13.21 -4.29 -8.89
CA VAL A 221 -13.78 -5.39 -8.09
C VAL A 221 -15.01 -4.92 -7.32
N THR A 222 -14.98 -3.72 -6.72
CA THR A 222 -16.11 -3.15 -5.95
C THR A 222 -17.38 -3.06 -6.80
N PHE A 223 -17.25 -2.51 -8.02
CA PHE A 223 -18.41 -2.41 -8.94
C PHE A 223 -18.82 -3.78 -9.50
N TYR A 224 -17.86 -4.66 -9.78
CA TYR A 224 -18.14 -6.01 -10.27
C TYR A 224 -18.98 -6.83 -9.29
N ILE A 225 -18.70 -6.73 -7.98
CA ILE A 225 -19.49 -7.44 -6.95
C ILE A 225 -20.79 -6.73 -6.57
N GLY A 226 -21.14 -5.60 -7.22
CA GLY A 226 -22.39 -4.88 -7.04
C GLY A 226 -22.42 -3.92 -5.84
N GLU A 227 -21.27 -3.58 -5.25
CA GLU A 227 -21.17 -2.65 -4.11
C GLU A 227 -21.12 -1.19 -4.59
N TYR A 228 -22.17 -0.74 -5.26
CA TYR A 228 -22.21 0.56 -5.94
C TYR A 228 -22.01 1.74 -5.00
N PHE A 229 -22.57 1.69 -3.78
CA PHE A 229 -22.46 2.79 -2.83
C PHE A 229 -21.02 2.96 -2.31
N ILE A 230 -20.35 1.85 -1.96
CA ILE A 230 -18.92 1.85 -1.61
C ILE A 230 -18.11 2.33 -2.81
N GLY A 231 -18.43 1.82 -4.02
CA GLY A 231 -17.76 2.20 -5.26
C GLY A 231 -17.83 3.70 -5.55
N MET A 232 -18.97 4.36 -5.33
CA MET A 232 -19.12 5.80 -5.54
C MET A 232 -18.31 6.64 -4.54
N ILE A 233 -18.26 6.24 -3.27
CA ILE A 233 -17.41 6.90 -2.27
C ILE A 233 -15.93 6.75 -2.66
N SER A 234 -15.52 5.53 -2.99
CA SER A 234 -14.16 5.20 -3.41
C SER A 234 -13.77 5.95 -4.69
N LEU A 235 -14.67 6.05 -5.66
CA LEU A 235 -14.48 6.81 -6.90
C LEU A 235 -14.30 8.31 -6.63
N SER A 236 -15.01 8.86 -5.65
CA SER A 236 -14.87 10.27 -5.25
C SER A 236 -13.49 10.55 -4.67
N ILE A 237 -13.00 9.66 -3.78
CA ILE A 237 -11.63 9.73 -3.22
C ILE A 237 -10.58 9.62 -4.34
N PHE A 238 -10.74 8.60 -5.21
CA PHE A 238 -9.86 8.39 -6.37
C PHE A 238 -9.78 9.62 -7.27
N SER A 239 -10.95 10.19 -7.64
CA SER A 239 -11.02 11.36 -8.50
C SER A 239 -10.35 12.59 -7.88
N GLY A 240 -10.55 12.82 -6.59
CA GLY A 240 -9.88 13.89 -5.85
C GLY A 240 -8.35 13.76 -5.89
N LEU A 241 -7.84 12.57 -5.61
CA LEU A 241 -6.39 12.31 -5.62
C LEU A 241 -5.78 12.44 -7.02
N ILE A 242 -6.44 11.92 -8.05
CA ILE A 242 -5.93 12.01 -9.43
C ILE A 242 -5.91 13.48 -9.93
N ILE A 243 -6.95 14.26 -9.61
CA ILE A 243 -6.99 15.70 -9.93
C ILE A 243 -5.82 16.43 -9.27
N LEU A 244 -5.60 16.22 -7.96
CA LEU A 244 -4.47 16.83 -7.24
C LEU A 244 -3.13 16.46 -7.87
N THR A 245 -2.95 15.20 -8.25
CA THR A 245 -1.73 14.72 -8.89
C THR A 245 -1.53 15.32 -10.27
N ILE A 246 -2.59 15.40 -11.09
CA ILE A 246 -2.54 16.05 -12.41
C ILE A 246 -2.19 17.53 -12.29
N LEU A 247 -2.80 18.24 -11.33
CA LEU A 247 -2.48 19.66 -11.10
C LEU A 247 -1.02 19.86 -10.71
N LYS A 248 -0.47 18.95 -9.88
CA LYS A 248 0.94 18.98 -9.51
C LYS A 248 1.86 18.79 -10.73
N VAL A 249 1.58 17.82 -11.58
CA VAL A 249 2.36 17.51 -12.78
C VAL A 249 2.24 18.65 -13.81
N ARG A 250 1.03 19.20 -14.02
CA ARG A 250 0.83 20.36 -14.92
C ARG A 250 1.63 21.58 -14.52
N ARG A 251 1.73 21.89 -13.22
CA ARG A 251 2.58 22.98 -12.73
C ARG A 251 4.06 22.76 -13.08
N ALA A 252 4.55 21.53 -13.01
CA ALA A 252 5.91 21.20 -13.42
C ALA A 252 6.13 21.47 -14.93
N LEU A 253 5.15 21.15 -15.77
CA LEU A 253 5.20 21.42 -17.20
C LEU A 253 5.26 22.93 -17.52
N SER A 254 4.49 23.75 -16.81
CA SER A 254 4.45 25.20 -17.02
C SER A 254 5.75 25.91 -16.61
N ILE A 255 6.50 25.36 -15.67
CA ILE A 255 7.79 25.90 -15.23
C ILE A 255 8.91 25.51 -16.20
N SER A 256 8.86 24.32 -16.79
CA SER A 256 9.86 23.85 -17.77
C SER A 256 9.72 24.48 -19.15
N ALA A 257 8.62 25.18 -19.41
CA ALA A 257 8.34 25.87 -20.68
C ALA A 257 8.75 27.35 -20.68
N LYS A 258 9.22 27.87 -19.56
CA LYS A 258 9.81 29.21 -19.38
C LYS A 258 11.33 29.11 -19.27
#